data_e5d18d5536eafb3770c6f724b4d89fdf
#
_entry.id   e5d18d5536eafb3770c6f724b4d89fdf
#
_cell.length_a   1.000
_cell.length_b   1.000
_cell.length_c   1.000
_cell.angle_alpha   90.00
_cell.angle_beta   90.00
_cell.angle_gamma   90.00
#
_symmetry.space_group_name_H-M   'P 1'
#
loop_
_entity.id
_entity.type
_entity.pdbx_description
1 polymer ?
#
loop_
_entity_poly.entity_id
_entity_poly.type
_entity_poly.pdbx_seq_one_letter_code
_entity_poly.pdbx_strand_id
1 'polypeptide(L)'
;MKNSHSESYAAAGVDVTAGYESVERIKPMVESTYIPGVLGTLGGFGGMFAPDMAGMKKPVLVSGTDGVGTKLRLAQLMNKHDTIGIDCVAMGVNDIICGGAAPLFFLDYIACGTNDPVRIAEIVTGITEGCRQSECALVGGETAEHPGLMPDEDYDVAGFSVCIVDEEKIIDGKHLAQGDVLIGLASTGVHSNGFSLVRKVFDVEHADLTSPMEELGGKSLGETLLTPTRIYVKAIKALLKEGVDIHAISHITGGGFYENVPRMMTEGLTAQIKLDSFPRLPIFDLIEKKGGIPERDMYNTFNMGIGMILALPAQQAAQALEILKAAGEQAYQIGQVVSGEAGVELV
;
A
#
# COMPACT_ATOMS: atom_id res chain seq x y z
N MET A 1 17.52 -29.37 -9.96
CA MET A 1 16.53 -30.33 -10.57
C MET A 1 16.68 -30.24 -12.07
N LYS A 2 16.60 -31.36 -12.79
CA LYS A 2 16.47 -31.29 -14.25
C LYS A 2 15.10 -30.70 -14.53
N ASN A 3 15.04 -29.62 -15.30
CA ASN A 3 13.79 -29.00 -15.72
C ASN A 3 12.92 -30.05 -16.43
N SER A 4 11.67 -30.16 -15.99
CA SER A 4 10.69 -30.96 -16.73
C SER A 4 10.17 -30.14 -17.92
N HIS A 5 10.05 -30.78 -19.08
CA HIS A 5 9.43 -30.17 -20.25
C HIS A 5 8.27 -31.06 -20.68
N SER A 6 7.14 -30.47 -20.99
CA SER A 6 5.95 -31.16 -21.49
C SER A 6 5.44 -30.45 -22.74
N GLU A 7 5.66 -31.04 -23.90
CA GLU A 7 5.15 -30.52 -25.18
C GLU A 7 3.61 -30.38 -25.18
N SER A 8 2.93 -31.34 -24.55
CA SER A 8 1.48 -31.31 -24.44
C SER A 8 0.98 -30.14 -23.56
N TYR A 9 1.73 -29.78 -22.52
CA TYR A 9 1.37 -28.70 -21.63
C TYR A 9 1.68 -27.34 -22.27
N ALA A 10 2.80 -27.23 -22.98
CA ALA A 10 3.12 -26.06 -23.79
C ALA A 10 2.09 -25.83 -24.91
N ALA A 11 1.65 -26.92 -25.59
CA ALA A 11 0.57 -26.82 -26.59
C ALA A 11 -0.80 -26.39 -25.99
N ALA A 12 -0.98 -26.55 -24.68
CA ALA A 12 -2.15 -26.07 -23.97
C ALA A 12 -2.00 -24.60 -23.45
N GLY A 13 -0.87 -23.94 -23.79
CA GLY A 13 -0.64 -22.54 -23.46
C GLY A 13 0.14 -22.29 -22.15
N VAL A 14 0.74 -23.33 -21.53
CA VAL A 14 1.53 -23.18 -20.30
C VAL A 14 2.99 -23.49 -20.57
N ASP A 15 3.86 -22.47 -20.44
CA ASP A 15 5.31 -22.64 -20.62
C ASP A 15 6.04 -22.85 -19.29
N VAL A 16 6.25 -24.10 -18.92
CA VAL A 16 6.98 -24.49 -17.71
C VAL A 16 8.43 -23.96 -17.71
N THR A 17 9.05 -23.78 -18.90
CA THR A 17 10.42 -23.28 -18.99
C THR A 17 10.50 -21.79 -18.69
N ALA A 18 9.51 -21.00 -19.12
CA ALA A 18 9.36 -19.61 -18.72
C ALA A 18 9.16 -19.46 -17.19
N GLY A 19 8.39 -20.37 -16.58
CA GLY A 19 8.24 -20.44 -15.13
C GLY A 19 9.57 -20.65 -14.39
N TYR A 20 10.41 -21.59 -14.85
CA TYR A 20 11.75 -21.78 -14.26
C TYR A 20 12.65 -20.57 -14.44
N GLU A 21 12.63 -19.93 -15.61
CA GLU A 21 13.40 -18.71 -15.85
C GLU A 21 12.95 -17.56 -14.95
N SER A 22 11.63 -17.37 -14.77
CA SER A 22 11.07 -16.39 -13.83
C SER A 22 11.62 -16.61 -12.43
N VAL A 23 11.59 -17.84 -11.91
CA VAL A 23 12.10 -18.18 -10.57
C VAL A 23 13.60 -17.87 -10.44
N GLU A 24 14.42 -18.24 -11.43
CA GLU A 24 15.86 -17.94 -11.39
C GLU A 24 16.14 -16.43 -11.37
N ARG A 25 15.36 -15.63 -12.11
CA ARG A 25 15.51 -14.17 -12.14
C ARG A 25 15.11 -13.51 -10.83
N ILE A 26 14.01 -13.95 -10.19
CA ILE A 26 13.49 -13.33 -8.97
C ILE A 26 14.22 -13.79 -7.71
N LYS A 27 14.84 -14.96 -7.70
CA LYS A 27 15.47 -15.55 -6.51
C LYS A 27 16.43 -14.61 -5.77
N PRO A 28 17.41 -13.95 -6.42
CA PRO A 28 18.32 -13.03 -5.71
C PRO A 28 17.60 -11.80 -5.17
N MET A 29 16.52 -11.35 -5.82
CA MET A 29 15.71 -10.23 -5.36
C MET A 29 14.94 -10.60 -4.09
N VAL A 30 14.32 -11.78 -4.07
CA VAL A 30 13.60 -12.34 -2.91
C VAL A 30 14.56 -12.51 -1.72
N GLU A 31 15.71 -13.13 -1.93
CA GLU A 31 16.73 -13.30 -0.89
C GLU A 31 17.24 -11.98 -0.31
N SER A 32 17.22 -10.90 -1.11
CA SER A 32 17.60 -9.55 -0.63
C SER A 32 16.63 -8.94 0.39
N THR A 33 15.43 -9.51 0.53
CA THR A 33 14.42 -9.07 1.51
C THR A 33 14.55 -9.82 2.85
N TYR A 34 15.38 -10.86 2.92
CA TYR A 34 15.42 -11.74 4.08
C TYR A 34 15.88 -11.00 5.34
N ILE A 35 15.09 -11.18 6.38
CA ILE A 35 15.35 -10.66 7.73
C ILE A 35 15.53 -11.82 8.71
N PRO A 36 16.06 -11.60 9.93
CA PRO A 36 16.08 -12.62 10.96
C PRO A 36 14.70 -13.25 11.15
N GLY A 37 14.65 -14.59 11.15
CA GLY A 37 13.41 -15.35 11.25
C GLY A 37 13.06 -16.10 9.97
N VAL A 38 13.57 -15.71 8.80
CA VAL A 38 13.37 -16.50 7.57
C VAL A 38 14.10 -17.84 7.69
N LEU A 39 13.38 -18.93 7.43
CA LEU A 39 13.92 -20.30 7.45
C LEU A 39 13.80 -20.92 6.06
N GLY A 40 14.94 -21.39 5.53
CA GLY A 40 14.98 -22.01 4.21
C GLY A 40 15.24 -21.02 3.06
N THR A 41 14.92 -21.45 1.85
CA THR A 41 15.11 -20.70 0.59
C THR A 41 13.88 -20.82 -0.29
N LEU A 42 13.76 -19.95 -1.27
CA LEU A 42 12.70 -20.01 -2.28
C LEU A 42 12.72 -21.38 -3.02
N GLY A 43 11.53 -21.95 -3.29
CA GLY A 43 11.35 -23.20 -4.03
C GLY A 43 10.86 -24.39 -3.19
N GLY A 44 10.53 -24.19 -1.92
CA GLY A 44 9.80 -25.15 -1.09
C GLY A 44 8.29 -25.06 -1.32
N PHE A 45 7.52 -25.97 -0.69
CA PHE A 45 6.04 -25.94 -0.75
C PHE A 45 5.41 -24.79 0.07
N GLY A 46 6.21 -24.09 0.88
CA GLY A 46 5.75 -22.94 1.67
C GLY A 46 6.93 -22.16 2.25
N GLY A 47 6.69 -20.89 2.51
CA GLY A 47 7.63 -20.02 3.23
C GLY A 47 7.58 -20.30 4.73
N MET A 48 8.74 -20.46 5.36
CA MET A 48 8.84 -20.67 6.81
C MET A 48 9.44 -19.45 7.48
N PHE A 49 8.81 -19.00 8.55
CA PHE A 49 9.26 -17.86 9.32
C PHE A 49 9.16 -18.15 10.83
N ALA A 50 10.22 -17.94 11.57
CA ALA A 50 10.27 -18.03 13.02
C ALA A 50 10.22 -16.60 13.61
N PRO A 51 9.05 -16.13 14.08
CA PRO A 51 8.96 -14.79 14.64
C PRO A 51 9.73 -14.68 15.95
N ASP A 52 10.40 -13.54 16.17
CA ASP A 52 10.92 -13.19 17.49
C ASP A 52 9.77 -12.70 18.37
N MET A 53 9.45 -13.48 19.40
CA MET A 53 8.40 -13.17 20.37
C MET A 53 8.98 -12.70 21.72
N ALA A 54 10.29 -12.40 21.76
CA ALA A 54 10.93 -11.97 23.00
C ALA A 54 10.30 -10.66 23.52
N GLY A 55 9.90 -10.67 24.78
CA GLY A 55 9.26 -9.53 25.43
C GLY A 55 7.75 -9.36 25.14
N MET A 56 7.15 -10.24 24.35
CA MET A 56 5.69 -10.29 24.16
C MET A 56 5.07 -11.20 25.23
N LYS A 57 3.97 -10.74 25.84
CA LYS A 57 3.20 -11.53 26.81
C LYS A 57 2.18 -12.41 26.11
N LYS A 58 1.49 -11.86 25.11
CA LYS A 58 0.45 -12.55 24.35
C LYS A 58 0.54 -12.14 22.88
N PRO A 59 1.42 -12.78 22.09
CA PRO A 59 1.59 -12.44 20.68
C PRO A 59 0.33 -12.73 19.88
N VAL A 60 -0.09 -11.77 19.06
CA VAL A 60 -1.22 -11.85 18.14
C VAL A 60 -0.70 -11.66 16.72
N LEU A 61 -1.04 -12.59 15.83
CA LEU A 61 -0.79 -12.44 14.40
C LEU A 61 -1.93 -11.66 13.75
N VAL A 62 -1.56 -10.67 12.96
CA VAL A 62 -2.49 -9.88 12.14
C VAL A 62 -2.16 -10.12 10.69
N SER A 63 -3.16 -10.43 9.87
CA SER A 63 -2.96 -10.72 8.46
C SER A 63 -3.98 -9.99 7.61
N GLY A 64 -3.57 -9.65 6.39
CA GLY A 64 -4.43 -9.03 5.39
C GLY A 64 -3.99 -9.42 3.99
N THR A 65 -4.94 -9.36 3.06
CA THR A 65 -4.70 -9.56 1.65
C THR A 65 -5.30 -8.41 0.88
N ASP A 66 -4.57 -7.92 -0.10
CA ASP A 66 -5.03 -6.86 -1.00
C ASP A 66 -4.31 -6.96 -2.35
N GLY A 67 -4.81 -6.27 -3.34
CA GLY A 67 -4.25 -6.20 -4.68
C GLY A 67 -3.93 -4.77 -5.11
N VAL A 68 -3.37 -4.64 -6.32
CA VAL A 68 -3.08 -3.34 -6.92
C VAL A 68 -4.33 -2.69 -7.50
N GLY A 69 -5.25 -3.50 -8.01
CA GLY A 69 -6.46 -3.03 -8.66
C GLY A 69 -6.22 -2.44 -10.05
N THR A 70 -7.13 -1.57 -10.49
CA THR A 70 -7.18 -1.10 -11.90
C THR A 70 -6.05 -0.13 -12.29
N LYS A 71 -5.16 0.24 -11.36
CA LYS A 71 -3.89 0.93 -11.65
C LYS A 71 -2.99 0.09 -12.57
N LEU A 72 -3.09 -1.24 -12.51
CA LEU A 72 -2.34 -2.16 -13.38
C LEU A 72 -2.49 -1.83 -14.86
N ARG A 73 -3.67 -1.34 -15.27
CA ARG A 73 -3.88 -0.96 -16.67
C ARG A 73 -2.94 0.16 -17.13
N LEU A 74 -2.61 1.10 -16.25
CA LEU A 74 -1.63 2.15 -16.56
C LEU A 74 -0.21 1.58 -16.68
N ALA A 75 0.17 0.62 -15.83
CA ALA A 75 1.44 -0.06 -15.93
C ALA A 75 1.59 -0.79 -17.28
N GLN A 76 0.52 -1.45 -17.74
CA GLN A 76 0.46 -2.10 -19.06
C GLN A 76 0.61 -1.08 -20.19
N LEU A 77 -0.19 0.02 -20.19
CA LEU A 77 -0.15 1.05 -21.23
C LEU A 77 1.21 1.77 -21.30
N MET A 78 1.87 1.96 -20.16
CA MET A 78 3.19 2.59 -20.05
C MET A 78 4.35 1.59 -20.23
N ASN A 79 4.06 0.29 -20.34
CA ASN A 79 5.05 -0.80 -20.30
C ASN A 79 6.06 -0.60 -19.14
N LYS A 80 5.53 -0.29 -17.93
CA LYS A 80 6.32 -0.02 -16.73
C LYS A 80 5.75 -0.81 -15.55
N HIS A 81 6.42 -1.89 -15.19
CA HIS A 81 5.91 -2.89 -14.25
C HIS A 81 6.65 -2.93 -12.91
N ASP A 82 7.75 -2.18 -12.78
CA ASP A 82 8.66 -2.21 -11.63
C ASP A 82 8.16 -1.43 -10.39
N THR A 83 7.05 -0.70 -10.51
CA THR A 83 6.52 0.13 -9.41
C THR A 83 5.26 -0.43 -8.77
N ILE A 84 4.43 -1.15 -9.52
CA ILE A 84 3.12 -1.63 -9.03
C ILE A 84 3.24 -2.71 -7.95
N GLY A 85 4.38 -3.41 -7.87
CA GLY A 85 4.68 -4.31 -6.78
C GLY A 85 4.81 -3.60 -5.42
N ILE A 86 5.30 -2.34 -5.42
CA ILE A 86 5.31 -1.49 -4.22
C ILE A 86 3.88 -1.19 -3.77
N ASP A 87 2.97 -0.88 -4.72
CA ASP A 87 1.55 -0.67 -4.41
C ASP A 87 0.93 -1.92 -3.77
N CYS A 88 1.20 -3.11 -4.32
CA CYS A 88 0.70 -4.38 -3.79
C CYS A 88 1.10 -4.58 -2.32
N VAL A 89 2.37 -4.37 -1.99
CA VAL A 89 2.87 -4.49 -0.61
C VAL A 89 2.28 -3.40 0.27
N ALA A 90 2.27 -2.15 -0.20
CA ALA A 90 1.79 -0.99 0.55
C ALA A 90 0.32 -1.14 0.97
N MET A 91 -0.54 -1.59 0.06
CA MET A 91 -1.98 -1.78 0.35
C MET A 91 -2.16 -2.77 1.51
N GLY A 92 -1.46 -3.91 1.49
CA GLY A 92 -1.56 -4.90 2.56
C GLY A 92 -0.94 -4.44 3.88
N VAL A 93 0.30 -3.93 3.86
CA VAL A 93 1.01 -3.60 5.11
C VAL A 93 0.49 -2.34 5.79
N ASN A 94 0.10 -1.31 5.03
CA ASN A 94 -0.41 -0.07 5.62
C ASN A 94 -1.73 -0.30 6.38
N ASP A 95 -2.59 -1.20 5.90
CA ASP A 95 -3.81 -1.56 6.61
C ASP A 95 -3.50 -2.24 7.96
N ILE A 96 -2.57 -3.19 7.95
CA ILE A 96 -2.27 -3.98 9.15
C ILE A 96 -1.56 -3.16 10.22
N ILE A 97 -0.66 -2.26 9.83
CA ILE A 97 0.03 -1.40 10.81
C ILE A 97 -0.91 -0.43 11.51
N CYS A 98 -2.13 -0.20 11.01
CA CYS A 98 -3.14 0.57 11.73
C CYS A 98 -3.48 -0.05 13.09
N GLY A 99 -3.33 -1.36 13.24
CA GLY A 99 -3.46 -2.06 14.52
C GLY A 99 -2.19 -2.05 15.40
N GLY A 100 -1.13 -1.32 15.03
CA GLY A 100 0.14 -1.29 15.77
C GLY A 100 1.02 -2.53 15.54
N ALA A 101 0.68 -3.39 14.58
CA ALA A 101 1.40 -4.62 14.30
C ALA A 101 2.68 -4.37 13.46
N ALA A 102 3.76 -5.10 13.75
CA ALA A 102 5.00 -5.06 13.00
C ALA A 102 5.00 -6.12 11.88
N PRO A 103 5.28 -5.77 10.62
CA PRO A 103 5.36 -6.73 9.53
C PRO A 103 6.42 -7.79 9.76
N LEU A 104 6.11 -9.04 9.41
CA LEU A 104 7.01 -10.18 9.48
C LEU A 104 7.39 -10.67 8.08
N PHE A 105 6.40 -11.06 7.31
CA PHE A 105 6.61 -11.57 5.96
C PHE A 105 5.42 -11.27 5.04
N PHE A 106 5.70 -11.40 3.77
CA PHE A 106 4.78 -11.18 2.66
C PHE A 106 4.79 -12.38 1.72
N LEU A 107 3.67 -12.65 1.09
CA LEU A 107 3.49 -13.59 -0.02
C LEU A 107 2.79 -12.87 -1.16
N ASP A 108 3.18 -13.13 -2.40
CA ASP A 108 2.52 -12.59 -3.58
C ASP A 108 1.80 -13.67 -4.38
N TYR A 109 0.79 -13.25 -5.14
CA TYR A 109 0.14 -14.05 -6.17
C TYR A 109 0.07 -13.22 -7.44
N ILE A 110 0.71 -13.72 -8.50
CA ILE A 110 0.70 -13.10 -9.82
C ILE A 110 -0.07 -14.04 -10.77
N ALA A 111 -1.26 -13.62 -11.17
CA ALA A 111 -2.02 -14.25 -12.24
C ALA A 111 -1.66 -13.56 -13.56
N CYS A 112 -1.33 -14.30 -14.62
CA CYS A 112 -1.01 -13.73 -15.92
C CYS A 112 -1.61 -14.55 -17.06
N GLY A 113 -1.88 -13.90 -18.20
CA GLY A 113 -2.30 -14.61 -19.40
C GLY A 113 -1.18 -15.49 -19.91
N THR A 114 0.00 -14.89 -20.13
CA THR A 114 1.24 -15.59 -20.49
C THR A 114 2.37 -15.18 -19.56
N ASN A 115 3.17 -16.13 -19.11
CA ASN A 115 4.32 -15.88 -18.26
C ASN A 115 5.48 -15.31 -19.09
N ASP A 116 5.69 -13.99 -19.01
CA ASP A 116 6.87 -13.31 -19.51
C ASP A 116 7.89 -13.14 -18.37
N PRO A 117 9.03 -13.88 -18.37
CA PRO A 117 10.00 -13.84 -17.28
C PRO A 117 10.59 -12.44 -17.00
N VAL A 118 10.64 -11.56 -17.99
CA VAL A 118 11.14 -10.19 -17.83
C VAL A 118 10.11 -9.36 -17.07
N ARG A 119 8.85 -9.38 -17.51
CA ARG A 119 7.74 -8.67 -16.87
C ARG A 119 7.51 -9.16 -15.43
N ILE A 120 7.54 -10.48 -15.21
CA ILE A 120 7.44 -11.05 -13.86
C ILE A 120 8.57 -10.55 -12.97
N ALA A 121 9.81 -10.52 -13.46
CA ALA A 121 10.95 -10.00 -12.70
C ALA A 121 10.80 -8.50 -12.37
N GLU A 122 10.27 -7.68 -13.27
CA GLU A 122 9.97 -6.27 -13.00
C GLU A 122 8.90 -6.13 -11.91
N ILE A 123 7.81 -6.87 -11.97
CA ILE A 123 6.76 -6.87 -10.94
C ILE A 123 7.36 -7.23 -9.58
N VAL A 124 8.13 -8.31 -9.50
CA VAL A 124 8.78 -8.77 -8.27
C VAL A 124 9.85 -7.79 -7.78
N THR A 125 10.51 -7.03 -8.68
CA THR A 125 11.38 -5.92 -8.28
C THR A 125 10.62 -4.92 -7.41
N GLY A 126 9.43 -4.52 -7.82
CA GLY A 126 8.56 -3.65 -7.04
C GLY A 126 8.12 -4.29 -5.71
N ILE A 127 7.74 -5.57 -5.72
CA ILE A 127 7.33 -6.29 -4.50
C ILE A 127 8.50 -6.34 -3.49
N THR A 128 9.69 -6.71 -3.94
CA THR A 128 10.87 -6.78 -3.06
C THR A 128 11.27 -5.41 -2.52
N GLU A 129 11.12 -4.35 -3.30
CA GLU A 129 11.32 -2.98 -2.82
C GLU A 129 10.28 -2.61 -1.75
N GLY A 130 9.00 -2.91 -1.97
CA GLY A 130 7.95 -2.72 -0.98
C GLY A 130 8.23 -3.50 0.31
N CYS A 131 8.70 -4.74 0.22
CA CYS A 131 9.09 -5.55 1.37
C CYS A 131 10.27 -4.91 2.14
N ARG A 132 11.29 -4.40 1.45
CA ARG A 132 12.42 -3.69 2.10
C ARG A 132 11.96 -2.41 2.81
N GLN A 133 11.07 -1.64 2.21
CA GLN A 133 10.48 -0.45 2.84
C GLN A 133 9.65 -0.81 4.08
N SER A 134 8.98 -1.97 4.03
CA SER A 134 8.13 -2.50 5.12
C SER A 134 8.92 -3.27 6.17
N GLU A 135 10.25 -3.46 5.99
CA GLU A 135 11.09 -4.28 6.87
C GLU A 135 10.53 -5.70 7.08
N CYS A 136 9.93 -6.28 6.04
CA CYS A 136 9.42 -7.65 6.02
C CYS A 136 10.09 -8.48 4.91
N ALA A 137 10.04 -9.81 5.05
CA ALA A 137 10.62 -10.73 4.07
C ALA A 137 9.56 -11.19 3.06
N LEU A 138 9.90 -11.21 1.78
CA LEU A 138 9.16 -12.01 0.80
C LEU A 138 9.60 -13.46 0.95
N VAL A 139 8.74 -14.32 1.47
CA VAL A 139 9.12 -15.72 1.81
C VAL A 139 8.61 -16.75 0.83
N GLY A 140 7.83 -16.34 -0.16
CA GLY A 140 7.25 -17.18 -1.20
C GLY A 140 6.17 -16.43 -1.96
N GLY A 141 5.58 -17.12 -2.90
CA GLY A 141 4.50 -16.60 -3.74
C GLY A 141 4.11 -17.62 -4.78
N GLU A 142 3.24 -17.21 -5.70
CA GLU A 142 2.77 -18.03 -6.82
C GLU A 142 2.70 -17.17 -8.08
N THR A 143 3.14 -17.76 -9.22
CA THR A 143 2.89 -17.19 -10.54
C THR A 143 2.13 -18.22 -11.36
N ALA A 144 0.90 -17.89 -11.74
CA ALA A 144 -0.01 -18.79 -12.44
C ALA A 144 -0.39 -18.25 -13.82
N GLU A 145 -0.16 -19.05 -14.87
CA GLU A 145 -0.66 -18.77 -16.20
C GLU A 145 -2.13 -19.17 -16.33
N HIS A 146 -2.92 -18.30 -16.94
CA HIS A 146 -4.36 -18.47 -17.17
C HIS A 146 -4.72 -18.39 -18.66
N PRO A 147 -4.19 -19.29 -19.51
CA PRO A 147 -4.45 -19.27 -20.95
C PRO A 147 -5.94 -19.42 -21.24
N GLY A 148 -6.47 -18.53 -22.08
CA GLY A 148 -7.88 -18.53 -22.45
C GLY A 148 -8.85 -17.96 -21.39
N LEU A 149 -8.39 -17.72 -20.17
CA LEU A 149 -9.16 -17.04 -19.11
C LEU A 149 -8.79 -15.57 -19.02
N MET A 150 -7.52 -15.26 -19.26
CA MET A 150 -6.96 -13.91 -19.23
C MET A 150 -6.27 -13.62 -20.58
N PRO A 151 -6.37 -12.40 -21.15
CA PRO A 151 -5.58 -12.01 -22.30
C PRO A 151 -4.08 -12.20 -22.08
N ASP A 152 -3.32 -12.54 -23.11
CA ASP A 152 -1.91 -12.91 -23.01
C ASP A 152 -1.03 -11.81 -22.35
N GLU A 153 -1.38 -10.54 -22.56
CA GLU A 153 -0.62 -9.41 -22.02
C GLU A 153 -1.09 -8.96 -20.64
N ASP A 154 -2.24 -9.46 -20.18
CA ASP A 154 -2.83 -9.05 -18.93
C ASP A 154 -2.25 -9.84 -17.76
N TYR A 155 -2.27 -9.19 -16.60
CA TYR A 155 -1.92 -9.82 -15.32
C TYR A 155 -2.66 -9.12 -14.17
N ASP A 156 -2.78 -9.83 -13.06
CA ASP A 156 -3.22 -9.29 -11.77
C ASP A 156 -2.21 -9.64 -10.70
N VAL A 157 -2.09 -8.75 -9.70
CA VAL A 157 -1.13 -8.89 -8.60
C VAL A 157 -1.85 -8.66 -7.29
N ALA A 158 -1.79 -9.66 -6.44
CA ALA A 158 -2.28 -9.59 -5.07
C ALA A 158 -1.21 -10.04 -4.09
N GLY A 159 -1.34 -9.63 -2.84
CA GLY A 159 -0.41 -9.98 -1.79
C GLY A 159 -1.09 -10.36 -0.49
N PHE A 160 -0.36 -11.07 0.33
CA PHE A 160 -0.77 -11.48 1.66
C PHE A 160 0.34 -11.13 2.64
N SER A 161 0.02 -10.26 3.58
CA SER A 161 0.94 -9.80 4.62
C SER A 161 0.60 -10.42 5.97
N VAL A 162 1.64 -10.78 6.73
CA VAL A 162 1.53 -11.26 8.11
C VAL A 162 2.39 -10.40 9.01
N CYS A 163 1.78 -9.89 10.06
CA CYS A 163 2.39 -9.03 11.07
C CYS A 163 2.17 -9.61 12.47
N ILE A 164 2.85 -9.06 13.45
CA ILE A 164 2.74 -9.47 14.86
C ILE A 164 2.60 -8.26 15.77
N VAL A 165 1.80 -8.39 16.81
CA VAL A 165 1.66 -7.40 17.89
C VAL A 165 1.42 -8.11 19.21
N ASP A 166 1.87 -7.52 20.33
CA ASP A 166 1.41 -7.98 21.65
C ASP A 166 -0.03 -7.50 21.88
N GLU A 167 -0.92 -8.37 22.37
CA GLU A 167 -2.34 -8.03 22.59
C GLU A 167 -2.53 -6.72 23.38
N GLU A 168 -1.67 -6.46 24.37
CA GLU A 168 -1.71 -5.24 25.19
C GLU A 168 -1.31 -3.97 24.41
N LYS A 169 -0.70 -4.12 23.22
CA LYS A 169 -0.22 -3.02 22.37
C LYS A 169 -1.04 -2.81 21.09
N ILE A 170 -2.16 -3.50 20.99
CA ILE A 170 -3.06 -3.32 19.84
C ILE A 170 -3.65 -1.91 19.88
N ILE A 171 -3.50 -1.19 18.75
CA ILE A 171 -4.13 0.11 18.53
C ILE A 171 -5.53 -0.17 17.98
N ASP A 172 -6.57 0.05 18.79
CA ASP A 172 -7.96 -0.28 18.47
C ASP A 172 -8.96 0.84 18.75
N GLY A 173 -8.46 2.05 19.01
CA GLY A 173 -9.30 3.22 19.28
C GLY A 173 -9.86 3.31 20.70
N LYS A 174 -9.63 2.34 21.59
CA LYS A 174 -10.18 2.35 22.96
C LYS A 174 -9.68 3.52 23.81
N HIS A 175 -8.50 4.05 23.50
CA HIS A 175 -7.91 5.19 24.20
C HIS A 175 -8.23 6.53 23.53
N LEU A 176 -8.96 6.52 22.40
CA LEU A 176 -9.34 7.74 21.70
C LEU A 176 -10.19 8.64 22.59
N ALA A 177 -9.83 9.91 22.65
CA ALA A 177 -10.46 10.87 23.54
C ALA A 177 -10.73 12.21 22.85
N GLN A 178 -11.75 12.91 23.30
CA GLN A 178 -11.96 14.30 22.90
C GLN A 178 -10.73 15.16 23.24
N GLY A 179 -10.24 15.93 22.27
CA GLY A 179 -9.04 16.76 22.40
C GLY A 179 -7.78 16.08 21.87
N ASP A 180 -7.83 14.80 21.46
CA ASP A 180 -6.75 14.22 20.69
C ASP A 180 -6.56 14.98 19.38
N VAL A 181 -5.31 15.16 18.98
CA VAL A 181 -4.98 15.78 17.71
C VAL A 181 -4.91 14.76 16.60
N LEU A 182 -5.24 15.18 15.39
CA LEU A 182 -5.13 14.39 14.19
C LEU A 182 -3.88 14.82 13.41
N ILE A 183 -2.95 13.88 13.22
CA ILE A 183 -1.76 14.05 12.40
C ILE A 183 -1.95 13.31 11.09
N GLY A 184 -1.95 14.02 9.96
CA GLY A 184 -2.00 13.45 8.63
C GLY A 184 -0.60 13.28 8.05
N LEU A 185 -0.28 12.09 7.54
CA LEU A 185 0.93 11.78 6.80
C LEU A 185 0.66 11.94 5.31
N ALA A 186 1.53 12.69 4.63
CA ALA A 186 1.37 12.98 3.21
C ALA A 186 1.34 11.71 2.36
N SER A 187 0.49 11.72 1.35
CA SER A 187 0.53 10.73 0.26
C SER A 187 1.56 11.14 -0.82
N THR A 188 1.92 10.20 -1.66
CA THR A 188 2.80 10.44 -2.83
C THR A 188 2.03 10.74 -4.11
N GLY A 189 0.71 10.71 -4.06
CA GLY A 189 -0.20 10.85 -5.19
C GLY A 189 -1.52 10.14 -4.93
N VAL A 190 -2.10 9.63 -5.99
CA VAL A 190 -3.38 8.89 -5.94
C VAL A 190 -3.26 7.57 -5.16
N HIS A 191 -2.04 7.08 -4.99
CA HIS A 191 -1.74 5.76 -4.43
C HIS A 191 -2.23 4.63 -5.35
N SER A 192 -3.06 3.71 -4.84
CA SER A 192 -3.60 2.59 -5.62
C SER A 192 -5.14 2.51 -5.58
N ASN A 193 -5.81 3.60 -5.23
CA ASN A 193 -7.27 3.66 -5.08
C ASN A 193 -7.90 4.68 -6.03
N GLY A 194 -9.17 4.47 -6.40
CA GLY A 194 -9.91 5.38 -7.27
C GLY A 194 -9.54 5.29 -8.76
N PHE A 195 -8.70 4.33 -9.17
CA PHE A 195 -8.19 4.26 -10.55
C PHE A 195 -9.26 3.96 -11.61
N SER A 196 -10.37 3.35 -11.28
CA SER A 196 -11.50 3.22 -12.22
C SER A 196 -12.05 4.59 -12.63
N LEU A 197 -12.14 5.52 -11.68
CA LEU A 197 -12.54 6.91 -11.94
C LEU A 197 -11.45 7.68 -12.69
N VAL A 198 -10.18 7.56 -12.27
CA VAL A 198 -9.01 8.17 -12.94
C VAL A 198 -8.97 7.77 -14.42
N ARG A 199 -9.07 6.48 -14.71
CA ARG A 199 -9.07 5.94 -16.08
C ARG A 199 -10.19 6.52 -16.93
N LYS A 200 -11.39 6.66 -16.36
CA LYS A 200 -12.53 7.26 -17.03
C LYS A 200 -12.34 8.77 -17.29
N VAL A 201 -11.87 9.52 -16.28
CA VAL A 201 -11.68 10.98 -16.36
C VAL A 201 -10.65 11.36 -17.42
N PHE A 202 -9.57 10.61 -17.49
CA PHE A 202 -8.49 10.90 -18.43
C PHE A 202 -8.61 10.19 -19.76
N ASP A 203 -9.53 9.22 -19.89
CA ASP A 203 -9.62 8.33 -21.07
C ASP A 203 -8.26 7.71 -21.39
N VAL A 204 -7.68 7.05 -20.40
CA VAL A 204 -6.26 6.62 -20.39
C VAL A 204 -5.90 5.70 -21.57
N GLU A 205 -6.88 5.01 -22.17
CA GLU A 205 -6.67 4.16 -23.33
C GLU A 205 -6.30 4.97 -24.60
N HIS A 206 -6.66 6.26 -24.64
CA HIS A 206 -6.43 7.14 -25.80
C HIS A 206 -5.65 8.42 -25.44
N ALA A 207 -5.39 8.65 -24.16
CA ALA A 207 -4.69 9.84 -23.70
C ALA A 207 -3.19 9.77 -24.00
N ASP A 208 -2.57 10.92 -24.15
CA ASP A 208 -1.10 11.02 -24.10
C ASP A 208 -0.64 10.91 -22.63
N LEU A 209 -0.07 9.77 -22.30
CA LEU A 209 0.44 9.45 -20.96
C LEU A 209 1.91 9.84 -20.77
N THR A 210 2.62 10.26 -21.83
CA THR A 210 4.07 10.38 -21.86
C THR A 210 4.57 11.81 -21.95
N SER A 211 3.79 12.72 -22.52
CA SER A 211 4.22 14.13 -22.64
C SER A 211 4.22 14.84 -21.29
N PRO A 212 5.24 15.65 -21.02
CA PRO A 212 5.32 16.47 -19.81
C PRO A 212 4.16 17.47 -19.72
N MET A 213 3.60 17.63 -18.51
CA MET A 213 2.52 18.57 -18.20
C MET A 213 2.99 19.63 -17.21
N GLU A 214 2.77 20.90 -17.53
CA GLU A 214 3.15 22.02 -16.64
C GLU A 214 2.41 21.95 -15.30
N GLU A 215 1.14 21.59 -15.32
CA GLU A 215 0.28 21.44 -14.14
C GLU A 215 0.79 20.34 -13.18
N LEU A 216 1.57 19.38 -13.69
CA LEU A 216 2.17 18.30 -12.91
C LEU A 216 3.66 18.52 -12.61
N GLY A 217 4.12 19.79 -12.73
CA GLY A 217 5.50 20.15 -12.47
C GLY A 217 6.50 19.57 -13.47
N GLY A 218 6.07 19.35 -14.72
CA GLY A 218 6.88 18.82 -15.81
C GLY A 218 6.91 17.29 -15.89
N LYS A 219 6.23 16.59 -14.99
CA LYS A 219 6.00 15.13 -15.13
C LYS A 219 4.89 14.85 -16.12
N SER A 220 4.92 13.68 -16.74
CA SER A 220 3.79 13.22 -17.55
C SER A 220 2.64 12.74 -16.68
N LEU A 221 1.45 12.57 -17.29
CA LEU A 221 0.30 12.01 -16.61
C LEU A 221 0.58 10.57 -16.15
N GLY A 222 1.16 9.74 -17.01
CA GLY A 222 1.49 8.35 -16.69
C GLY A 222 2.50 8.24 -15.53
N GLU A 223 3.59 9.02 -15.55
CA GLU A 223 4.56 9.06 -14.45
C GLU A 223 3.92 9.46 -13.12
N THR A 224 3.04 10.48 -13.14
CA THR A 224 2.36 10.96 -11.94
C THR A 224 1.41 9.91 -11.38
N LEU A 225 0.62 9.27 -12.23
CA LEU A 225 -0.36 8.26 -11.83
C LEU A 225 0.30 6.93 -11.42
N LEU A 226 1.47 6.58 -11.98
CA LEU A 226 2.23 5.39 -11.58
C LEU A 226 3.11 5.61 -10.35
N THR A 227 3.16 6.82 -9.77
CA THR A 227 3.86 7.04 -8.51
C THR A 227 3.38 6.01 -7.48
N PRO A 228 4.30 5.24 -6.84
CA PRO A 228 3.91 4.20 -5.90
C PRO A 228 3.22 4.74 -4.65
N THR A 229 2.38 3.91 -4.06
CA THR A 229 1.79 4.13 -2.73
C THR A 229 2.90 4.26 -1.68
N ARG A 230 2.79 5.27 -0.82
CA ARG A 230 3.69 5.45 0.32
C ARG A 230 3.52 4.31 1.32
N ILE A 231 4.63 3.77 1.80
CA ILE A 231 4.66 2.78 2.89
C ILE A 231 5.02 3.50 4.19
N TYR A 232 4.15 3.41 5.20
CA TYR A 232 4.27 4.17 6.46
C TYR A 232 4.86 3.35 7.62
N VAL A 233 5.28 2.11 7.38
CA VAL A 233 5.77 1.16 8.41
C VAL A 233 6.89 1.77 9.26
N LYS A 234 7.91 2.37 8.64
CA LYS A 234 9.05 2.96 9.37
C LYS A 234 8.64 4.15 10.23
N ALA A 235 7.69 4.94 9.74
CA ALA A 235 7.14 6.10 10.46
C ALA A 235 6.41 5.67 11.73
N ILE A 236 5.47 4.71 11.60
CA ILE A 236 4.71 4.21 12.75
C ILE A 236 5.65 3.52 13.75
N LYS A 237 6.59 2.69 13.26
CA LYS A 237 7.59 2.05 14.11
C LYS A 237 8.46 3.05 14.88
N ALA A 238 8.85 4.16 14.25
CA ALA A 238 9.62 5.22 14.90
C ALA A 238 8.82 5.89 16.04
N LEU A 239 7.56 6.22 15.80
CA LEU A 239 6.67 6.80 16.81
C LEU A 239 6.50 5.86 18.01
N LEU A 240 6.19 4.59 17.76
CA LEU A 240 6.00 3.58 18.81
C LEU A 240 7.28 3.35 19.62
N LYS A 241 8.45 3.34 18.95
CA LYS A 241 9.75 3.17 19.60
C LYS A 241 10.09 4.33 20.54
N GLU A 242 9.74 5.55 20.18
CA GLU A 242 9.97 6.76 20.98
C GLU A 242 8.84 7.00 22.01
N GLY A 243 7.92 6.03 22.18
CA GLY A 243 6.89 6.06 23.21
C GLY A 243 5.74 7.03 22.94
N VAL A 244 5.48 7.37 21.68
CA VAL A 244 4.28 8.13 21.31
C VAL A 244 3.06 7.25 21.51
N ASP A 245 2.10 7.76 22.27
CA ASP A 245 0.84 7.07 22.59
C ASP A 245 -0.17 7.28 21.46
N ILE A 246 -0.16 6.40 20.49
CA ILE A 246 -1.06 6.47 19.34
C ILE A 246 -2.37 5.80 19.72
N HIS A 247 -3.46 6.56 19.78
CA HIS A 247 -4.77 6.05 20.17
C HIS A 247 -5.53 5.37 19.02
N ALA A 248 -5.36 5.86 17.79
CA ALA A 248 -5.99 5.29 16.61
C ALA A 248 -5.22 5.64 15.34
N ILE A 249 -5.33 4.81 14.31
CA ILE A 249 -4.74 5.02 12.98
C ILE A 249 -5.77 4.69 11.91
N SER A 250 -5.81 5.48 10.84
CA SER A 250 -6.58 5.21 9.63
C SER A 250 -5.71 5.29 8.40
N HIS A 251 -5.71 4.24 7.58
CA HIS A 251 -5.14 4.27 6.23
C HIS A 251 -6.22 4.78 5.26
N ILE A 252 -5.90 5.83 4.49
CA ILE A 252 -6.87 6.46 3.58
C ILE A 252 -6.77 5.77 2.21
N THR A 253 -7.67 4.84 1.99
CA THR A 253 -7.81 4.01 0.77
C THR A 253 -9.06 4.38 -0.02
N GLY A 254 -9.62 3.43 -0.79
CA GLY A 254 -10.91 3.61 -1.47
C GLY A 254 -12.03 3.99 -0.49
N GLY A 255 -12.91 4.88 -0.92
CA GLY A 255 -13.88 5.52 -0.04
C GLY A 255 -13.36 6.79 0.67
N GLY A 256 -12.07 7.12 0.49
CA GLY A 256 -11.46 8.38 0.96
C GLY A 256 -11.62 8.63 2.44
N PHE A 257 -11.79 9.89 2.81
CA PHE A 257 -11.94 10.30 4.21
C PHE A 257 -13.25 9.81 4.83
N TYR A 258 -14.34 9.83 4.06
CA TYR A 258 -15.67 9.53 4.59
C TYR A 258 -15.89 8.07 4.97
N GLU A 259 -15.17 7.13 4.36
CA GLU A 259 -15.29 5.72 4.69
C GLU A 259 -14.16 5.21 5.60
N ASN A 260 -12.95 5.79 5.51
CA ASN A 260 -11.82 5.27 6.26
C ASN A 260 -11.65 5.93 7.63
N VAL A 261 -11.84 7.25 7.75
CA VAL A 261 -11.69 7.94 9.03
C VAL A 261 -12.69 7.44 10.10
N PRO A 262 -13.98 7.19 9.78
CA PRO A 262 -14.92 6.64 10.75
C PRO A 262 -14.50 5.29 11.35
N ARG A 263 -13.71 4.48 10.63
CA ARG A 263 -13.24 3.16 11.10
C ARG A 263 -12.31 3.24 12.31
N MET A 264 -11.65 4.38 12.52
CA MET A 264 -10.82 4.61 13.70
C MET A 264 -11.55 5.36 14.82
N MET A 265 -12.78 5.84 14.58
CA MET A 265 -13.59 6.58 15.56
C MET A 265 -14.40 5.63 16.43
N THR A 266 -14.60 6.04 17.69
CA THR A 266 -15.47 5.37 18.65
C THR A 266 -16.75 6.16 18.86
N GLU A 267 -17.78 5.49 19.42
CA GLU A 267 -19.08 6.13 19.70
C GLU A 267 -18.92 7.41 20.54
N GLY A 268 -19.60 8.47 20.15
CA GLY A 268 -19.55 9.78 20.82
C GLY A 268 -18.41 10.68 20.37
N LEU A 269 -17.55 10.25 19.42
CA LEU A 269 -16.40 11.02 18.95
C LEU A 269 -16.41 11.19 17.42
N THR A 270 -16.04 12.38 16.96
CA THR A 270 -15.95 12.75 15.54
C THR A 270 -14.54 13.29 15.24
N ALA A 271 -13.96 12.89 14.11
CA ALA A 271 -12.74 13.51 13.58
C ALA A 271 -13.10 14.81 12.85
N GLN A 272 -12.71 15.96 13.40
CA GLN A 272 -12.86 17.26 12.73
C GLN A 272 -11.55 17.61 12.02
N ILE A 273 -11.57 17.64 10.69
CA ILE A 273 -10.40 17.83 9.83
C ILE A 273 -10.52 19.14 9.07
N LYS A 274 -9.47 19.96 9.11
CA LYS A 274 -9.37 21.24 8.41
C LYS A 274 -8.75 21.05 7.04
N LEU A 275 -9.48 21.35 5.98
CA LEU A 275 -9.08 21.12 4.58
C LEU A 275 -7.89 22.00 4.13
N ASP A 276 -7.69 23.17 4.77
CA ASP A 276 -6.61 24.09 4.47
C ASP A 276 -5.32 23.81 5.26
N SER A 277 -5.31 22.77 6.11
CA SER A 277 -4.18 22.42 6.99
C SER A 277 -3.08 21.59 6.33
N PHE A 278 -3.27 21.12 5.11
CA PHE A 278 -2.32 20.34 4.34
C PHE A 278 -2.38 20.67 2.85
N PRO A 279 -1.28 20.51 2.10
CA PRO A 279 -1.26 20.81 0.68
C PRO A 279 -2.03 19.76 -0.11
N ARG A 280 -2.88 20.20 -1.01
CA ARG A 280 -3.50 19.37 -2.02
C ARG A 280 -2.52 19.15 -3.18
N LEU A 281 -2.35 17.91 -3.62
CA LEU A 281 -1.45 17.62 -4.74
C LEU A 281 -2.09 17.99 -6.09
N PRO A 282 -1.34 18.54 -7.05
CA PRO A 282 -1.88 19.02 -8.34
C PRO A 282 -2.69 18.00 -9.12
N ILE A 283 -2.38 16.71 -8.97
CA ILE A 283 -3.12 15.64 -9.65
C ILE A 283 -4.60 15.60 -9.24
N PHE A 284 -4.92 15.91 -7.97
CA PHE A 284 -6.31 15.94 -7.52
C PHE A 284 -7.09 17.11 -8.09
N ASP A 285 -6.45 18.28 -8.24
CA ASP A 285 -7.06 19.44 -8.90
C ASP A 285 -7.35 19.13 -10.36
N LEU A 286 -6.43 18.41 -11.02
CA LEU A 286 -6.58 18.03 -12.42
C LEU A 286 -7.71 17.00 -12.59
N ILE A 287 -7.81 16.01 -11.69
CA ILE A 287 -8.90 15.00 -11.69
C ILE A 287 -10.25 15.70 -11.49
N GLU A 288 -10.37 16.56 -10.49
CA GLU A 288 -11.59 17.29 -10.15
C GLU A 288 -12.05 18.16 -11.33
N LYS A 289 -11.15 19.00 -11.84
CA LYS A 289 -11.45 19.92 -12.94
C LYS A 289 -11.84 19.19 -14.23
N LYS A 290 -11.06 18.18 -14.61
CA LYS A 290 -11.30 17.45 -15.87
C LYS A 290 -12.52 16.56 -15.78
N GLY A 291 -12.76 15.95 -14.61
CA GLY A 291 -13.90 15.08 -14.37
C GLY A 291 -15.19 15.84 -14.02
N GLY A 292 -15.12 17.14 -13.70
CA GLY A 292 -16.25 17.89 -13.18
C GLY A 292 -16.81 17.29 -11.89
N ILE A 293 -15.92 16.75 -11.04
CA ILE A 293 -16.28 15.96 -9.86
C ILE A 293 -16.52 16.92 -8.68
N PRO A 294 -17.65 16.81 -7.96
CA PRO A 294 -17.86 17.62 -6.75
C PRO A 294 -16.76 17.34 -5.68
N GLU A 295 -16.35 18.37 -4.95
CA GLU A 295 -15.33 18.26 -3.90
C GLU A 295 -15.63 17.14 -2.89
N ARG A 296 -16.90 17.04 -2.46
CA ARG A 296 -17.32 15.95 -1.58
C ARG A 296 -17.00 14.56 -2.15
N ASP A 297 -17.23 14.35 -3.44
CA ASP A 297 -16.98 13.06 -4.10
C ASP A 297 -15.49 12.81 -4.26
N MET A 298 -14.69 13.87 -4.43
CA MET A 298 -13.23 13.77 -4.39
C MET A 298 -12.74 13.22 -3.04
N TYR A 299 -13.22 13.79 -1.92
CA TYR A 299 -12.89 13.31 -0.57
C TYR A 299 -13.55 11.97 -0.21
N ASN A 300 -14.58 11.53 -0.96
CA ASN A 300 -15.18 10.19 -0.81
C ASN A 300 -14.51 9.13 -1.70
N THR A 301 -13.56 9.51 -2.55
CA THR A 301 -12.92 8.58 -3.49
C THR A 301 -11.40 8.50 -3.24
N PHE A 302 -10.75 9.64 -2.97
CA PHE A 302 -9.31 9.79 -2.96
C PHE A 302 -8.76 10.19 -1.60
N ASN A 303 -7.45 9.99 -1.42
CA ASN A 303 -6.71 10.41 -0.23
C ASN A 303 -6.43 11.92 -0.15
N MET A 304 -6.66 12.67 -1.20
CA MET A 304 -6.55 14.12 -1.35
C MET A 304 -5.22 14.73 -0.86
N GLY A 305 -4.16 13.92 -0.73
CA GLY A 305 -2.84 14.35 -0.25
C GLY A 305 -2.44 13.78 1.11
N ILE A 306 -3.36 13.11 1.81
CA ILE A 306 -3.11 12.45 3.11
C ILE A 306 -3.38 10.95 2.97
N GLY A 307 -2.34 10.14 3.08
CA GLY A 307 -2.48 8.69 2.94
C GLY A 307 -2.71 7.96 4.28
N MET A 308 -2.34 8.56 5.41
CA MET A 308 -2.56 7.97 6.73
C MET A 308 -2.86 9.06 7.77
N ILE A 309 -3.74 8.77 8.71
CA ILE A 309 -4.11 9.69 9.80
C ILE A 309 -3.88 8.98 11.13
N LEU A 310 -3.24 9.69 12.07
CA LEU A 310 -3.00 9.25 13.44
C LEU A 310 -3.78 10.13 14.40
N ALA A 311 -4.39 9.53 15.41
CA ALA A 311 -4.94 10.27 16.56
C ALA A 311 -4.06 10.02 17.78
N LEU A 312 -3.65 11.08 18.47
CA LEU A 312 -2.77 11.02 19.64
C LEU A 312 -2.99 12.21 20.58
N PRO A 313 -2.56 12.12 21.87
CA PRO A 313 -2.68 13.21 22.82
C PRO A 313 -2.04 14.51 22.31
N ALA A 314 -2.75 15.64 22.47
CA ALA A 314 -2.29 16.95 22.00
C ALA A 314 -0.88 17.32 22.52
N GLN A 315 -0.52 16.88 23.73
CA GLN A 315 0.77 17.16 24.36
C GLN A 315 1.94 16.48 23.61
N GLN A 316 1.67 15.41 22.86
CA GLN A 316 2.69 14.68 22.10
C GLN A 316 2.76 15.09 20.62
N ALA A 317 1.90 16.00 20.16
CA ALA A 317 1.82 16.42 18.75
C ALA A 317 3.17 16.92 18.19
N ALA A 318 3.82 17.84 18.92
CA ALA A 318 5.10 18.40 18.50
C ALA A 318 6.21 17.32 18.43
N GLN A 319 6.28 16.45 19.44
CA GLN A 319 7.21 15.32 19.46
C GLN A 319 6.95 14.38 18.27
N ALA A 320 5.70 14.02 18.01
CA ALA A 320 5.33 13.14 16.91
C ALA A 320 5.73 13.73 15.55
N LEU A 321 5.49 15.02 15.32
CA LEU A 321 5.88 15.69 14.07
C LEU A 321 7.41 15.71 13.86
N GLU A 322 8.19 15.94 14.89
CA GLU A 322 9.66 15.90 14.81
C GLU A 322 10.18 14.47 14.52
N ILE A 323 9.60 13.43 15.14
CA ILE A 323 9.95 12.04 14.88
C ILE A 323 9.61 11.67 13.43
N LEU A 324 8.41 12.02 12.96
CA LEU A 324 7.98 11.78 11.58
C LEU A 324 8.89 12.46 10.57
N LYS A 325 9.24 13.72 10.82
CA LYS A 325 10.20 14.45 9.98
C LYS A 325 11.58 13.80 9.95
N ALA A 326 12.09 13.34 11.10
CA ALA A 326 13.36 12.60 11.18
C ALA A 326 13.30 11.26 10.45
N ALA A 327 12.13 10.62 10.40
CA ALA A 327 11.86 9.40 9.62
C ALA A 327 11.70 9.67 8.10
N GLY A 328 11.75 10.94 7.65
CA GLY A 328 11.61 11.32 6.24
C GLY A 328 10.15 11.46 5.79
N GLU A 329 9.22 11.60 6.73
CA GLU A 329 7.81 11.83 6.41
C GLU A 329 7.47 13.33 6.40
N GLN A 330 6.58 13.70 5.48
CA GLN A 330 5.86 14.96 5.55
C GLN A 330 4.56 14.71 6.31
N ALA A 331 4.39 15.41 7.42
CA ALA A 331 3.22 15.25 8.27
C ALA A 331 2.70 16.61 8.75
N TYR A 332 1.40 16.67 8.95
CA TYR A 332 0.67 17.90 9.28
C TYR A 332 -0.30 17.64 10.43
N GLN A 333 -0.46 18.60 11.32
CA GLN A 333 -1.59 18.58 12.25
C GLN A 333 -2.83 19.04 11.50
N ILE A 334 -3.71 18.09 11.15
CA ILE A 334 -4.84 18.33 10.24
C ILE A 334 -6.17 18.55 10.95
N GLY A 335 -6.22 18.35 12.26
CA GLY A 335 -7.48 18.50 12.99
C GLY A 335 -7.40 17.99 14.41
N GLN A 336 -8.57 17.67 14.95
CA GLN A 336 -8.74 17.17 16.32
C GLN A 336 -9.96 16.26 16.42
N VAL A 337 -9.99 15.48 17.49
CA VAL A 337 -11.16 14.69 17.90
C VAL A 337 -12.09 15.54 18.74
N VAL A 338 -13.35 15.61 18.37
CA VAL A 338 -14.40 16.36 19.05
C VAL A 338 -15.56 15.44 19.46
N SER A 339 -16.42 15.90 20.36
CA SER A 339 -17.67 15.19 20.66
C SER A 339 -18.62 15.26 19.48
N GLY A 340 -19.22 14.13 19.11
CA GLY A 340 -20.16 14.03 17.99
C GLY A 340 -20.55 12.58 17.71
N GLU A 341 -21.30 12.35 16.64
CA GLU A 341 -21.51 11.00 16.12
C GLU A 341 -20.19 10.43 15.58
N ALA A 342 -20.00 9.11 15.70
CA ALA A 342 -18.78 8.48 15.17
C ALA A 342 -18.68 8.72 13.67
N GLY A 343 -17.66 9.48 13.25
CA GLY A 343 -17.55 9.90 11.86
C GLY A 343 -16.44 10.88 11.58
N VAL A 344 -16.56 11.59 10.46
CA VAL A 344 -15.65 12.65 10.03
C VAL A 344 -16.43 13.89 9.60
N GLU A 345 -15.95 15.03 10.05
CA GLU A 345 -16.39 16.36 9.65
C GLU A 345 -15.22 17.08 8.96
N LEU A 346 -15.42 17.46 7.70
CA LEU A 346 -14.44 18.23 6.92
C LEU A 346 -14.82 19.71 6.97
N VAL A 347 -13.95 20.58 7.47
CA VAL A 347 -14.20 22.02 7.71
C VAL A 347 -13.14 22.91 7.06
#